data_4505ac3add140dda92fb75d8d8b67147
#
_entry.id   4505ac3add140dda92fb75d8d8b67147
#
_cell.length_a   1.000
_cell.length_b   1.000
_cell.length_c   1.000
_cell.angle_alpha   90.00
_cell.angle_beta   90.00
_cell.angle_gamma   90.00
#
_symmetry.space_group_name_H-M   'P 1'
#
loop_
_entity.id
_entity.type
_entity.pdbx_description
1 polymer ?
#
loop_
_entity_poly.entity_id
_entity_poly.type
_entity_poly.pdbx_seq_one_letter_code
_entity_poly.pdbx_strand_id
1 'polypeptide(L)'
;RIEDEEISLNVPDVNKIIGIYESKSTSKPVYDKLKFVSGLDLDTVSVVGEKIIGQESRAVGQIVERTATDVSFVYLNANRFTVGESIKFNESSIISTVFEVVNGNYVDRTDNYLLDKGHTKQISDYSRIVRKETSAIPAKRLLVIFDQYEVPSGNKGDLFTVNSFTSDR
;
A
#
# COMPACT_ATOMS: atom_id res chain seq x y z
N ARG A 1 -6.53 7.20 17.83
CA ARG A 1 -7.80 7.07 17.04
C ARG A 1 -7.61 7.72 15.67
N ILE A 2 -8.50 7.49 14.74
CA ILE A 2 -8.39 8.08 13.40
C ILE A 2 -8.57 9.59 13.39
N GLU A 3 -9.29 10.12 14.36
CA GLU A 3 -9.52 11.57 14.54
C GLU A 3 -8.32 12.26 15.17
N ASP A 4 -7.41 11.50 15.79
CA ASP A 4 -6.24 12.06 16.45
C ASP A 4 -5.30 12.70 15.42
N GLU A 5 -4.67 13.79 15.81
CA GLU A 5 -3.67 14.47 14.98
C GLU A 5 -2.44 13.58 14.75
N GLU A 6 -2.06 12.83 15.78
CA GLU A 6 -0.95 11.89 15.75
C GLU A 6 -1.44 10.45 15.92
N ILE A 7 -1.04 9.56 15.01
CA ILE A 7 -1.37 8.14 15.05
C ILE A 7 -0.07 7.33 15.12
N SER A 8 0.11 6.59 16.21
CA SER A 8 1.26 5.69 16.36
C SER A 8 1.11 4.50 15.40
N LEU A 9 2.19 4.16 14.72
CA LEU A 9 2.27 2.95 13.88
C LEU A 9 2.63 1.69 14.70
N ASN A 10 2.92 1.86 16.00
CA ASN A 10 3.32 0.80 16.94
C ASN A 10 4.57 0.02 16.53
N VAL A 11 5.35 0.58 15.64
CA VAL A 11 6.64 0.03 15.20
C VAL A 11 7.70 1.14 15.16
N PRO A 12 8.95 0.83 15.50
CA PRO A 12 10.06 1.76 15.32
C PRO A 12 10.54 1.75 13.87
N ASP A 13 11.37 2.72 13.54
CA ASP A 13 12.20 2.74 12.33
C ASP A 13 11.45 2.56 11.00
N VAL A 14 10.28 3.16 10.87
CA VAL A 14 9.57 3.23 9.59
C VAL A 14 10.42 4.04 8.61
N ASN A 15 10.74 3.44 7.48
CA ASN A 15 11.54 4.08 6.44
C ASN A 15 10.73 5.14 5.70
N LYS A 16 9.60 4.75 5.16
CA LYS A 16 8.69 5.64 4.41
C LYS A 16 7.26 5.15 4.47
N ILE A 17 6.33 6.08 4.26
CA ILE A 17 4.93 5.76 4.00
C ILE A 17 4.77 5.51 2.50
N ILE A 18 4.16 4.38 2.14
CA ILE A 18 3.80 4.04 0.77
C ILE A 18 2.45 4.65 0.43
N GLY A 19 1.47 4.53 1.33
CA GLY A 19 0.16 5.12 1.14
C GLY A 19 -0.67 5.14 2.42
N ILE A 20 -1.58 6.10 2.49
CA ILE A 20 -2.59 6.23 3.55
C ILE A 20 -3.94 6.35 2.85
N TYR A 21 -4.81 5.38 3.08
CA TYR A 21 -6.09 5.26 2.39
C TYR A 21 -7.25 5.24 3.37
N GLU A 22 -8.23 6.11 3.14
CA GLU A 22 -9.48 6.12 3.90
C GLU A 22 -10.55 5.34 3.15
N SER A 23 -11.22 4.43 3.83
CA SER A 23 -12.35 3.69 3.25
C SER A 23 -13.51 4.62 2.89
N LYS A 24 -14.19 4.37 1.79
CA LYS A 24 -15.47 5.03 1.46
C LYS A 24 -16.65 4.43 2.23
N SER A 25 -16.45 3.31 2.92
CA SER A 25 -17.46 2.62 3.71
C SER A 25 -17.01 2.42 5.16
N THR A 26 -17.82 1.76 5.97
CA THR A 26 -17.46 1.37 7.34
C THR A 26 -16.52 0.16 7.40
N SER A 27 -16.35 -0.56 6.30
CA SER A 27 -15.38 -1.65 6.16
C SER A 27 -13.97 -1.11 5.93
N LYS A 28 -12.94 -1.95 6.04
CA LYS A 28 -11.60 -1.54 5.66
C LYS A 28 -11.51 -1.20 4.16
N PRO A 29 -10.57 -0.35 3.75
CA PRO A 29 -10.36 -0.02 2.34
C PRO A 29 -10.13 -1.27 1.49
N VAL A 30 -10.69 -1.26 0.30
CA VAL A 30 -10.48 -2.29 -0.72
C VAL A 30 -9.45 -1.77 -1.71
N TYR A 31 -8.41 -2.56 -1.96
CA TYR A 31 -7.35 -2.23 -2.91
C TYR A 31 -7.83 -2.23 -4.36
N ASP A 32 -7.10 -1.53 -5.21
CA ASP A 32 -7.17 -1.74 -6.65
C ASP A 32 -6.68 -3.15 -7.00
N LYS A 33 -7.24 -3.74 -8.05
CA LYS A 33 -6.86 -5.08 -8.53
C LYS A 33 -6.58 -5.08 -10.02
N LEU A 34 -5.60 -5.87 -10.41
CA LEU A 34 -5.40 -6.30 -11.79
C LEU A 34 -5.74 -7.78 -11.90
N LYS A 35 -6.63 -8.12 -12.84
CA LYS A 35 -6.85 -9.48 -13.28
C LYS A 35 -6.10 -9.71 -14.58
N PHE A 36 -5.48 -10.85 -14.69
CA PHE A 36 -4.65 -11.20 -15.84
C PHE A 36 -5.30 -12.27 -16.69
N VAL A 37 -4.90 -12.31 -17.97
CA VAL A 37 -5.28 -13.41 -18.85
C VAL A 37 -4.78 -14.73 -18.28
N SER A 38 -5.51 -15.82 -18.51
CA SER A 38 -5.18 -17.15 -17.99
C SER A 38 -3.82 -17.66 -18.50
N GLY A 39 -3.13 -18.43 -17.69
CA GLY A 39 -1.89 -19.10 -18.09
C GLY A 39 -0.77 -19.07 -17.04
N LEU A 40 -0.84 -18.18 -16.05
CA LEU A 40 0.11 -18.12 -14.95
C LEU A 40 -0.66 -18.25 -13.62
N ASP A 41 -0.12 -19.06 -12.73
CA ASP A 41 -0.57 -19.07 -11.33
C ASP A 41 0.25 -18.03 -10.57
N LEU A 42 -0.32 -16.84 -10.42
CA LEU A 42 0.35 -15.68 -9.80
C LEU A 42 0.67 -15.93 -8.33
N ASP A 43 -0.07 -16.80 -7.65
CA ASP A 43 0.19 -17.14 -6.26
C ASP A 43 1.51 -17.92 -6.08
N THR A 44 1.95 -18.60 -7.12
CA THR A 44 3.22 -19.34 -7.11
C THR A 44 4.39 -18.59 -7.72
N VAL A 45 4.15 -17.74 -8.72
CA VAL A 45 5.22 -17.11 -9.51
C VAL A 45 5.51 -15.67 -9.16
N SER A 46 4.58 -14.97 -8.50
CA SER A 46 4.78 -13.58 -8.07
C SER A 46 5.16 -13.49 -6.58
N VAL A 47 5.60 -12.32 -6.15
CA VAL A 47 6.01 -12.05 -4.76
C VAL A 47 5.21 -10.86 -4.22
N VAL A 48 4.64 -11.01 -3.01
CA VAL A 48 4.04 -9.86 -2.32
C VAL A 48 5.13 -8.84 -2.00
N GLY A 49 4.84 -7.57 -2.27
CA GLY A 49 5.80 -6.47 -2.10
C GLY A 49 6.58 -6.12 -3.36
N GLU A 50 6.56 -6.95 -4.41
CA GLU A 50 7.24 -6.61 -5.66
C GLU A 50 6.50 -5.50 -6.42
N LYS A 51 7.27 -4.77 -7.24
CA LYS A 51 6.73 -3.74 -8.13
C LYS A 51 6.24 -4.34 -9.42
N ILE A 52 5.13 -3.82 -9.90
CA ILE A 52 4.55 -4.11 -11.21
C ILE A 52 4.56 -2.84 -12.06
N ILE A 53 4.95 -2.96 -13.32
CA ILE A 53 5.16 -1.84 -14.23
C ILE A 53 4.39 -2.07 -15.52
N GLY A 54 3.48 -1.15 -15.85
CA GLY A 54 2.78 -1.11 -17.12
C GLY A 54 3.73 -0.70 -18.25
N GLN A 55 3.78 -1.48 -19.31
CA GLN A 55 4.71 -1.21 -20.41
C GLN A 55 4.24 -0.02 -21.28
N GLU A 56 2.95 0.21 -21.37
CA GLU A 56 2.36 1.29 -22.15
C GLU A 56 2.00 2.50 -21.29
N SER A 57 1.25 2.29 -20.22
CA SER A 57 0.80 3.36 -19.32
C SER A 57 1.91 3.97 -18.48
N ARG A 58 3.03 3.26 -18.28
CA ARG A 58 4.10 3.60 -17.34
C ARG A 58 3.62 3.68 -15.89
N ALA A 59 2.45 3.13 -15.59
CA ALA A 59 1.98 2.99 -14.23
C ALA A 59 2.89 2.06 -13.43
N VAL A 60 3.11 2.41 -12.18
CA VAL A 60 3.88 1.60 -11.24
C VAL A 60 2.99 1.31 -10.04
N GLY A 61 2.89 0.05 -9.68
CA GLY A 61 2.20 -0.41 -8.48
C GLY A 61 3.08 -1.32 -7.64
N GLN A 62 2.66 -1.56 -6.40
CA GLN A 62 3.29 -2.52 -5.51
C GLN A 62 2.26 -3.51 -5.04
N ILE A 63 2.55 -4.80 -5.19
CA ILE A 63 1.63 -5.88 -4.82
C ILE A 63 1.49 -5.95 -3.30
N VAL A 64 0.25 -5.93 -2.82
CA VAL A 64 -0.07 -6.10 -1.39
C VAL A 64 -0.72 -7.43 -1.09
N GLU A 65 -1.48 -7.98 -2.02
CA GLU A 65 -2.11 -9.30 -1.93
C GLU A 65 -2.13 -9.93 -3.32
N ARG A 66 -2.23 -11.23 -3.39
CA ARG A 66 -2.30 -11.99 -4.64
C ARG A 66 -3.20 -13.20 -4.51
N THR A 67 -3.73 -13.63 -5.65
CA THR A 67 -4.40 -14.92 -5.85
C THR A 67 -3.80 -15.60 -7.10
N ALA A 68 -4.34 -16.75 -7.48
CA ALA A 68 -3.88 -17.43 -8.69
C ALA A 68 -4.06 -16.59 -9.98
N THR A 69 -5.07 -15.72 -10.02
CA THR A 69 -5.49 -15.00 -11.25
C THR A 69 -5.41 -13.49 -11.18
N ASP A 70 -5.28 -12.93 -9.98
CA ASP A 70 -5.28 -11.48 -9.77
C ASP A 70 -4.26 -11.04 -8.71
N VAL A 71 -3.91 -9.77 -8.75
CA VAL A 71 -3.12 -9.12 -7.72
C VAL A 71 -3.85 -7.88 -7.23
N SER A 72 -3.84 -7.69 -5.90
CA SER A 72 -4.23 -6.42 -5.27
C SER A 72 -2.97 -5.58 -5.06
N PHE A 73 -3.05 -4.30 -5.37
CA PHE A 73 -1.88 -3.44 -5.38
C PHE A 73 -2.21 -2.02 -4.95
N VAL A 74 -1.18 -1.23 -4.71
CA VAL A 74 -1.26 0.22 -4.52
C VAL A 74 -0.42 0.92 -5.58
N TYR A 75 -0.92 2.02 -6.12
CA TYR A 75 -0.17 2.84 -7.07
C TYR A 75 0.99 3.56 -6.38
N LEU A 76 2.14 3.57 -7.03
CA LEU A 76 3.34 4.31 -6.59
C LEU A 76 3.57 5.61 -7.37
N ASN A 77 2.85 5.81 -8.47
CA ASN A 77 2.89 7.04 -9.26
C ASN A 77 1.48 7.47 -9.70
N ALA A 78 1.40 8.58 -10.40
CA ALA A 78 0.12 9.15 -10.86
C ALA A 78 -0.48 8.46 -12.08
N ASN A 79 0.29 7.62 -12.78
CA ASN A 79 -0.19 6.88 -13.94
C ASN A 79 -1.13 5.74 -13.52
N ARG A 80 -1.96 5.29 -14.44
CA ARG A 80 -2.95 4.22 -14.18
C ARG A 80 -2.79 3.11 -15.21
N PHE A 81 -2.93 1.87 -14.74
CA PHE A 81 -2.92 0.70 -15.62
C PHE A 81 -4.12 0.69 -16.55
N THR A 82 -3.93 0.14 -17.74
CA THR A 82 -4.95 0.01 -18.77
C THR A 82 -5.20 -1.46 -19.14
N VAL A 83 -6.44 -1.75 -19.52
CA VAL A 83 -6.81 -3.09 -20.00
C VAL A 83 -6.07 -3.39 -21.31
N GLY A 84 -5.53 -4.59 -21.43
CA GLY A 84 -4.83 -5.06 -22.62
C GLY A 84 -3.34 -4.77 -22.65
N GLU A 85 -2.81 -3.95 -21.72
CA GLU A 85 -1.37 -3.71 -21.64
C GLU A 85 -0.60 -4.88 -21.02
N SER A 86 0.68 -4.96 -21.34
CA SER A 86 1.61 -5.90 -20.70
C SER A 86 2.17 -5.32 -19.41
N ILE A 87 2.11 -6.09 -18.35
CA ILE A 87 2.67 -5.76 -17.04
C ILE A 87 3.92 -6.59 -16.81
N LYS A 88 5.01 -5.91 -16.47
CA LYS A 88 6.24 -6.53 -16.01
C LYS A 88 6.27 -6.59 -14.49
N PHE A 89 6.49 -7.79 -13.96
CA PHE A 89 6.75 -8.05 -12.55
C PHE A 89 8.25 -7.93 -12.32
N ASN A 90 8.65 -6.98 -11.50
CA ASN A 90 10.04 -6.54 -11.44
C ASN A 90 10.99 -7.58 -10.83
N GLU A 91 10.59 -8.26 -9.75
CA GLU A 91 11.42 -9.26 -9.08
C GLU A 91 11.28 -10.64 -9.70
N SER A 92 10.06 -11.05 -10.00
CA SER A 92 9.77 -12.36 -10.62
C SER A 92 10.16 -12.43 -12.08
N SER A 93 10.40 -11.30 -12.73
CA SER A 93 10.78 -11.19 -14.15
C SER A 93 9.76 -11.81 -15.12
N ILE A 94 8.51 -11.94 -14.72
CA ILE A 94 7.41 -12.39 -15.55
C ILE A 94 6.70 -11.21 -16.21
N ILE A 95 6.05 -11.49 -17.34
CA ILE A 95 5.20 -10.53 -18.06
C ILE A 95 3.84 -11.17 -18.26
N SER A 96 2.78 -10.45 -17.97
CA SER A 96 1.41 -10.90 -18.19
C SER A 96 0.55 -9.74 -18.69
N THR A 97 -0.52 -10.07 -19.43
CA THR A 97 -1.44 -9.09 -20.01
C THR A 97 -2.62 -8.85 -19.09
N VAL A 98 -2.98 -7.59 -18.90
CA VAL A 98 -4.13 -7.18 -18.08
C VAL A 98 -5.43 -7.55 -18.80
N PHE A 99 -6.25 -8.33 -18.15
CA PHE A 99 -7.60 -8.65 -18.60
C PHE A 99 -8.64 -7.65 -18.09
N GLU A 100 -8.52 -7.22 -16.83
CA GLU A 100 -9.44 -6.30 -16.18
C GLU A 100 -8.73 -5.46 -15.12
N VAL A 101 -9.06 -4.19 -15.04
CA VAL A 101 -8.66 -3.28 -13.97
C VAL A 101 -9.86 -3.02 -13.08
N VAL A 102 -9.78 -3.41 -11.80
CA VAL A 102 -10.83 -3.19 -10.81
C VAL A 102 -10.41 -2.09 -9.85
N ASN A 103 -11.17 -1.01 -9.78
CA ASN A 103 -10.87 0.10 -8.88
C ASN A 103 -11.23 -0.26 -7.43
N GLY A 104 -10.38 0.15 -6.51
CA GLY A 104 -10.62 0.02 -5.08
C GLY A 104 -11.71 0.95 -4.55
N ASN A 105 -12.04 0.78 -3.27
CA ASN A 105 -13.08 1.58 -2.59
C ASN A 105 -12.43 2.42 -1.47
N TYR A 106 -11.63 3.39 -1.85
CA TYR A 106 -10.89 4.25 -0.93
C TYR A 106 -10.73 5.67 -1.44
N VAL A 107 -10.34 6.56 -0.53
CA VAL A 107 -9.83 7.91 -0.81
C VAL A 107 -8.37 7.96 -0.39
N ASP A 108 -7.49 8.40 -1.27
CA ASP A 108 -6.07 8.59 -0.96
C ASP A 108 -5.90 9.81 -0.05
N ARG A 109 -5.36 9.59 1.14
CA ARG A 109 -5.06 10.59 2.15
C ARG A 109 -3.57 10.75 2.41
N THR A 110 -2.72 10.15 1.60
CA THR A 110 -1.27 10.13 1.81
C THR A 110 -0.70 11.53 1.99
N ASP A 111 -1.12 12.48 1.17
CA ASP A 111 -0.63 13.87 1.24
C ASP A 111 -1.13 14.66 2.45
N ASN A 112 -2.09 14.12 3.21
CA ASN A 112 -2.65 14.76 4.40
C ASN A 112 -1.82 14.52 5.65
N TYR A 113 -0.82 13.66 5.59
CA TYR A 113 -0.02 13.23 6.72
C TYR A 113 1.47 13.39 6.47
N LEU A 114 2.22 13.53 7.56
CA LEU A 114 3.68 13.49 7.60
C LEU A 114 4.13 12.30 8.43
N LEU A 115 5.24 11.69 8.04
CA LEU A 115 5.88 10.65 8.84
C LEU A 115 6.78 11.28 9.89
N ASP A 116 6.55 10.98 11.17
CA ASP A 116 7.45 11.25 12.27
C ASP A 116 8.11 9.92 12.71
N LYS A 117 9.41 9.82 12.53
CA LYS A 117 10.19 8.61 12.85
C LYS A 117 10.47 8.41 14.34
N GLY A 118 10.00 9.32 15.20
CA GLY A 118 10.15 9.19 16.66
C GLY A 118 11.52 9.58 17.21
N HIS A 119 12.42 10.13 16.40
CA HIS A 119 13.79 10.49 16.82
C HIS A 119 13.92 11.88 17.47
N THR A 120 12.82 12.63 17.55
CA THR A 120 12.86 14.04 18.00
C THR A 120 12.79 14.23 19.50
N LYS A 121 12.29 13.25 20.27
CA LYS A 121 12.08 13.39 21.72
C LYS A 121 12.72 12.30 22.57
N GLN A 122 12.79 11.05 22.13
CA GLN A 122 13.46 9.95 22.83
C GLN A 122 13.92 8.88 21.83
N ILE A 123 15.01 8.20 22.16
CA ILE A 123 15.68 7.19 21.30
C ILE A 123 14.85 5.94 21.04
N SER A 124 13.71 5.74 21.73
CA SER A 124 12.88 4.53 21.67
C SER A 124 11.43 4.75 21.32
N ASP A 125 11.08 5.89 20.73
CA ASP A 125 9.70 6.14 20.34
C ASP A 125 9.32 5.43 19.05
N TYR A 126 8.09 4.90 19.01
CA TYR A 126 7.50 4.35 17.80
C TYR A 126 7.31 5.45 16.74
N SER A 127 7.46 5.07 15.50
CA SER A 127 7.10 5.94 14.36
C SER A 127 5.60 6.23 14.37
N ARG A 128 5.24 7.42 13.93
CA ARG A 128 3.87 7.89 13.85
C ARG A 128 3.61 8.67 12.57
N ILE A 129 2.36 8.76 12.20
CA ILE A 129 1.90 9.70 11.18
C ILE A 129 1.23 10.88 11.87
N VAL A 130 1.51 12.08 11.38
CA VAL A 130 0.97 13.34 11.91
C VAL A 130 0.14 13.98 10.82
N ARG A 131 -1.13 14.26 11.14
CA ARG A 131 -2.03 14.95 10.21
C ARG A 131 -1.65 16.43 10.10
N LYS A 132 -1.60 16.93 8.87
CA LYS A 132 -1.37 18.36 8.61
C LYS A 132 -2.58 19.17 9.11
N GLU A 133 -2.32 20.31 9.73
CA GLU A 133 -3.37 21.18 10.34
C GLU A 133 -4.49 21.57 9.38
N THR A 134 -4.16 21.78 8.11
CA THR A 134 -5.13 22.17 7.07
C THR A 134 -5.88 20.99 6.45
N SER A 135 -5.57 19.78 6.85
CA SER A 135 -6.16 18.57 6.25
C SER A 135 -7.43 18.16 6.95
N ALA A 136 -8.37 17.62 6.17
CA ALA A 136 -9.63 17.13 6.70
C ALA A 136 -9.41 15.96 7.68
N ILE A 137 -10.21 15.93 8.73
CA ILE A 137 -10.23 14.83 9.69
C ILE A 137 -10.88 13.61 9.01
N PRO A 138 -10.24 12.44 8.98
CA PRO A 138 -10.85 11.25 8.42
C PRO A 138 -12.04 10.80 9.29
N ALA A 139 -13.09 10.37 8.63
CA ALA A 139 -14.34 9.93 9.28
C ALA A 139 -14.50 8.42 9.31
N LYS A 140 -13.69 7.70 8.53
CA LYS A 140 -13.79 6.26 8.34
C LYS A 140 -12.44 5.59 8.52
N ARG A 141 -12.40 4.27 8.36
CA ARG A 141 -11.17 3.48 8.58
C ARG A 141 -10.02 3.94 7.71
N LEU A 142 -8.86 4.09 8.32
CA LEU A 142 -7.59 4.33 7.65
C LEU A 142 -6.82 3.02 7.51
N LEU A 143 -6.21 2.85 6.35
CA LEU A 143 -5.21 1.84 6.07
C LEU A 143 -3.88 2.55 5.80
N VAL A 144 -2.86 2.22 6.57
CA VAL A 144 -1.52 2.77 6.39
C VAL A 144 -0.59 1.68 5.88
N ILE A 145 0.05 1.91 4.74
CA ILE A 145 1.03 1.02 4.16
C ILE A 145 2.39 1.71 4.23
N PHE A 146 3.38 1.03 4.78
CA PHE A 146 4.72 1.59 4.98
C PHE A 146 5.81 0.53 4.84
N ASP A 147 7.02 0.98 4.53
CA ASP A 147 8.24 0.20 4.60
C ASP A 147 8.91 0.41 5.94
N GLN A 148 9.37 -0.65 6.56
CA GLN A 148 10.14 -0.63 7.79
C GLN A 148 11.57 -1.11 7.51
N TYR A 149 12.56 -0.52 8.21
CA TYR A 149 13.90 -1.08 8.22
C TYR A 149 13.92 -2.36 9.05
N GLU A 150 14.30 -3.46 8.41
CA GLU A 150 14.67 -4.68 9.11
C GLU A 150 16.19 -4.77 9.21
N VAL A 151 16.67 -5.16 10.41
CA VAL A 151 18.05 -5.61 10.55
C VAL A 151 18.18 -6.91 9.74
N PRO A 152 19.14 -7.05 8.82
CA PRO A 152 19.17 -8.15 7.89
C PRO A 152 19.36 -9.50 8.61
N SER A 153 18.28 -10.20 8.77
CA SER A 153 18.24 -11.63 9.08
C SER A 153 17.73 -12.44 7.88
N GLY A 154 18.21 -12.09 6.70
CA GLY A 154 18.12 -12.96 5.50
C GLY A 154 16.78 -13.04 4.79
N ASN A 155 15.76 -12.24 5.12
CA ASN A 155 14.48 -12.21 4.41
C ASN A 155 14.24 -10.90 3.66
N LYS A 156 13.77 -11.05 2.43
CA LYS A 156 13.37 -9.98 1.51
C LYS A 156 12.24 -9.16 2.13
N GLY A 157 12.34 -7.85 2.02
CA GLY A 157 11.51 -6.85 2.67
C GLY A 157 10.02 -7.20 2.77
N ASP A 158 9.55 -7.35 3.99
CA ASP A 158 8.14 -7.61 4.25
C ASP A 158 7.35 -6.30 4.18
N LEU A 159 6.26 -6.35 3.41
CA LEU A 159 5.31 -5.26 3.35
C LEU A 159 4.39 -5.36 4.58
N PHE A 160 4.55 -4.48 5.56
CA PHE A 160 3.67 -4.44 6.71
C PHE A 160 2.44 -3.59 6.42
N THR A 161 1.28 -4.21 6.56
CA THR A 161 0.00 -3.51 6.63
C THR A 161 -0.43 -3.42 8.08
N VAL A 162 -0.48 -2.23 8.64
CA VAL A 162 -1.14 -2.04 9.93
C VAL A 162 -2.65 -2.15 9.71
N ASN A 163 -3.27 -3.12 10.37
CA ASN A 163 -4.71 -3.27 10.35
C ASN A 163 -5.40 -1.97 10.71
N SER A 164 -6.41 -1.65 9.91
CA SER A 164 -7.22 -0.44 10.02
C SER A 164 -7.53 -0.07 11.48
N PHE A 165 -7.13 1.12 11.87
CA PHE A 165 -7.59 1.69 13.13
C PHE A 165 -9.11 1.83 13.09
N THR A 166 -9.79 1.20 14.03
CA THR A 166 -11.21 1.36 14.22
C THR A 166 -11.44 2.52 15.18
N SER A 167 -12.46 3.32 14.89
CA SER A 167 -13.07 4.15 15.92
C SER A 167 -13.90 3.24 16.80
N ASP A 168 -13.28 2.60 17.79
CA ASP A 168 -14.05 1.95 18.83
C ASP A 168 -14.59 3.01 19.76
N ARG A 169 -15.90 3.06 19.83
CA ARG A 169 -16.63 3.77 20.85
C ARG A 169 -16.54 3.04 22.16
#